data_5bf7b9cc1058f779f6a296aa972b75b7
#
_entry.id   5bf7b9cc1058f779f6a296aa972b75b7
#
_cell.length_a   1.000
_cell.length_b   1.000
_cell.length_c   1.000
_cell.angle_alpha   90.00
_cell.angle_beta   90.00
_cell.angle_gamma   90.00
#
_symmetry.space_group_name_H-M   'P 1'
#
loop_
_entity.id
_entity.type
_entity.pdbx_description
1 polymer ?
#
loop_
_entity_poly.entity_id
_entity_poly.type
_entity_poly.pdbx_seq_one_letter_code
_entity_poly.pdbx_strand_id
1 'polypeptide(L)'
;SAAQKFRQTLLDDDEKVVFYRSINLIRAPYPTKYGLLNAHKVKSPFMHILNRLFVVQFKVNSQVKTLLFSPSDFEANVETPFFKRLTTKYGALSPLVNSFLAPVENTVEQAVAKCGIAPEDVDYISYDHLHTQDVRKWLGDAKTPGYFPNAKLLVMKQEWDSTTSLLPQQRDWYCPDGIKGIAEDRVILLEHSV
;
A
#
# COMPACT_ATOMS: atom_id res chain seq x y z
N SER A 1 28.07 -15.28 -17.80
CA SER A 1 28.00 -14.03 -17.02
C SER A 1 27.07 -14.20 -15.82
N ALA A 2 27.14 -13.31 -14.81
CA ALA A 2 26.24 -13.32 -13.66
C ALA A 2 24.76 -13.24 -14.08
N ALA A 3 24.45 -12.44 -15.09
CA ALA A 3 23.10 -12.32 -15.64
C ALA A 3 22.58 -13.64 -16.27
N GLN A 4 23.44 -14.40 -16.94
CA GLN A 4 23.03 -15.71 -17.48
C GLN A 4 22.78 -16.72 -16.37
N LYS A 5 23.61 -16.73 -15.33
CA LYS A 5 23.42 -17.59 -14.17
C LYS A 5 22.12 -17.25 -13.44
N PHE A 6 21.86 -15.97 -13.19
CA PHE A 6 20.60 -15.49 -12.59
C PHE A 6 19.38 -15.86 -13.43
N ARG A 7 19.45 -15.64 -14.77
CA ARG A 7 18.39 -16.07 -15.68
C ARG A 7 18.12 -17.58 -15.57
N GLN A 8 19.16 -18.39 -15.52
CA GLN A 8 18.99 -19.85 -15.41
C GLN A 8 18.33 -20.21 -14.08
N THR A 9 18.74 -19.59 -12.97
CA THR A 9 18.08 -19.77 -11.67
C THR A 9 16.58 -19.48 -11.75
N LEU A 10 16.18 -18.36 -12.40
CA LEU A 10 14.76 -18.01 -12.57
C LEU A 10 13.99 -19.00 -13.47
N LEU A 11 14.66 -19.63 -14.45
CA LEU A 11 14.03 -20.61 -15.33
C LEU A 11 13.87 -21.97 -14.67
N ASP A 12 14.80 -22.33 -13.79
CA ASP A 12 14.83 -23.60 -13.07
C ASP A 12 13.97 -23.56 -11.80
N ASP A 13 13.56 -22.36 -11.36
CA ASP A 13 12.72 -22.15 -10.18
C ASP A 13 11.28 -22.59 -10.45
N ASP A 14 10.78 -23.50 -9.62
CA ASP A 14 9.37 -23.94 -9.64
C ASP A 14 8.43 -22.99 -8.91
N GLU A 15 8.97 -22.01 -8.17
CA GLU A 15 8.21 -20.96 -7.50
C GLU A 15 7.75 -19.91 -8.51
N LYS A 16 6.53 -20.07 -9.02
CA LYS A 16 5.99 -19.23 -10.10
C LYS A 16 4.84 -18.37 -9.65
N VAL A 17 4.79 -17.14 -10.17
CA VAL A 17 3.59 -16.34 -10.14
C VAL A 17 2.53 -17.04 -11.00
N VAL A 18 1.42 -17.41 -10.36
CA VAL A 18 0.31 -18.12 -11.02
C VAL A 18 -0.87 -17.21 -11.33
N PHE A 19 -0.95 -16.07 -10.65
CA PHE A 19 -1.97 -15.05 -10.90
C PHE A 19 -1.40 -13.66 -10.62
N TYR A 20 -1.75 -12.70 -11.46
CA TYR A 20 -1.44 -11.28 -11.26
C TYR A 20 -2.57 -10.42 -11.76
N ARG A 21 -2.98 -9.44 -10.96
CA ARG A 21 -3.95 -8.43 -11.35
C ARG A 21 -3.64 -7.08 -10.72
N SER A 22 -3.71 -6.02 -11.53
CA SER A 22 -3.65 -4.64 -11.08
C SER A 22 -5.06 -4.03 -11.13
N ILE A 23 -5.50 -3.43 -10.02
CA ILE A 23 -6.84 -2.85 -9.87
C ILE A 23 -6.70 -1.42 -9.37
N ASN A 24 -7.34 -0.50 -10.05
CA ASN A 24 -7.37 0.89 -9.63
C ASN A 24 -8.24 1.03 -8.37
N LEU A 25 -7.70 1.69 -7.35
CA LEU A 25 -8.43 2.02 -6.12
C LEU A 25 -8.98 3.44 -6.19
N ILE A 26 -8.11 4.42 -6.36
CA ILE A 26 -8.48 5.83 -6.37
C ILE A 26 -7.64 6.61 -7.37
N ARG A 27 -8.27 7.63 -7.94
CA ARG A 27 -7.61 8.64 -8.78
C ARG A 27 -7.62 9.95 -8.01
N ALA A 28 -6.46 10.36 -7.50
CA ALA A 28 -6.35 11.53 -6.64
C ALA A 28 -5.64 12.69 -7.33
N PRO A 29 -6.09 13.94 -7.16
CA PRO A 29 -5.37 15.11 -7.62
C PRO A 29 -4.09 15.28 -6.80
N TYR A 30 -2.99 15.55 -7.49
CA TYR A 30 -1.70 15.75 -6.86
C TYR A 30 -1.01 16.99 -7.47
N PRO A 31 -0.38 17.86 -6.65
CA PRO A 31 0.31 19.03 -7.18
C PRO A 31 1.42 18.65 -8.15
N THR A 32 1.34 19.12 -9.38
CA THR A 32 2.27 18.78 -10.48
C THR A 32 3.73 19.10 -10.13
N LYS A 33 3.96 20.18 -9.40
CA LYS A 33 5.31 20.58 -8.96
C LYS A 33 5.98 19.56 -8.06
N TYR A 34 5.21 18.80 -7.27
CA TYR A 34 5.74 17.74 -6.40
C TYR A 34 5.85 16.42 -7.16
N GLY A 35 4.84 16.08 -7.95
CA GLY A 35 4.83 14.82 -8.69
C GLY A 35 5.89 14.73 -9.78
N LEU A 36 6.23 15.85 -10.41
CA LEU A 36 7.20 15.90 -11.50
C LEU A 36 8.45 16.75 -11.19
N LEU A 37 8.59 17.27 -9.96
CA LEU A 37 9.74 18.05 -9.51
C LEU A 37 10.20 19.11 -10.53
N ASN A 38 9.26 19.83 -11.15
CA ASN A 38 9.49 20.81 -12.21
C ASN A 38 10.06 20.23 -13.54
N ALA A 39 10.10 18.92 -13.70
CA ALA A 39 10.60 18.25 -14.91
C ALA A 39 9.58 18.22 -16.07
N HIS A 40 8.55 19.09 -16.05
CA HIS A 40 7.51 19.14 -17.07
C HIS A 40 7.30 20.56 -17.61
N LYS A 41 6.84 20.65 -18.85
CA LYS A 41 6.48 21.92 -19.52
C LYS A 41 4.99 22.28 -19.43
N VAL A 42 4.16 21.38 -18.88
CA VAL A 42 2.71 21.57 -18.80
C VAL A 42 2.39 22.53 -17.66
N LYS A 43 1.57 23.55 -17.96
CA LYS A 43 1.16 24.58 -16.96
C LYS A 43 0.04 24.14 -16.03
N SER A 44 -0.35 22.86 -16.04
CA SER A 44 -1.38 22.38 -15.13
C SER A 44 -0.87 22.38 -13.68
N PRO A 45 -1.57 23.02 -12.73
CA PRO A 45 -1.17 23.04 -11.33
C PRO A 45 -1.34 21.67 -10.65
N PHE A 46 -2.21 20.82 -11.18
CA PHE A 46 -2.49 19.48 -10.66
C PHE A 46 -2.43 18.43 -11.78
N MET A 47 -2.03 17.25 -11.39
CA MET A 47 -2.12 16.01 -12.16
C MET A 47 -2.93 14.99 -11.35
N HIS A 48 -3.44 13.95 -11.99
CA HIS A 48 -4.01 12.82 -11.26
C HIS A 48 -2.96 11.73 -11.09
N ILE A 49 -2.79 11.27 -9.86
CA ILE A 49 -2.07 10.03 -9.56
C ILE A 49 -3.08 8.92 -9.36
N LEU A 50 -2.72 7.74 -9.77
CA LEU A 50 -3.54 6.55 -9.69
C LEU A 50 -2.96 5.61 -8.65
N ASN A 51 -3.68 5.45 -7.54
CA ASN A 51 -3.34 4.43 -6.56
C ASN A 51 -3.92 3.08 -7.01
N ARG A 52 -3.12 2.04 -6.95
CA ARG A 52 -3.46 0.70 -7.42
C ARG A 52 -3.15 -0.36 -6.38
N LEU A 53 -4.08 -1.29 -6.26
CA LEU A 53 -3.81 -2.57 -5.61
C LEU A 53 -3.24 -3.54 -6.65
N PHE A 54 -2.16 -4.23 -6.28
CA PHE A 54 -1.66 -5.36 -7.04
C PHE A 54 -1.95 -6.65 -6.25
N VAL A 55 -2.64 -7.57 -6.90
CA VAL A 55 -2.93 -8.90 -6.35
C VAL A 55 -2.00 -9.88 -7.05
N VAL A 56 -1.20 -10.58 -6.27
CA VAL A 56 -0.21 -11.55 -6.76
C VAL A 56 -0.44 -12.87 -6.05
N GLN A 57 -0.61 -13.94 -6.82
CA GLN A 57 -0.56 -15.29 -6.27
C GLN A 57 0.65 -16.02 -6.82
N PHE A 58 1.37 -16.68 -5.93
CA PHE A 58 2.58 -17.42 -6.26
C PHE A 58 2.64 -18.73 -5.48
N LYS A 59 3.40 -19.68 -5.99
CA LYS A 59 3.58 -20.97 -5.34
C LYS A 59 4.83 -20.97 -4.48
N VAL A 60 4.69 -21.43 -3.25
CA VAL A 60 5.78 -21.75 -2.33
C VAL A 60 5.52 -23.16 -1.79
N ASN A 61 6.46 -24.09 -1.98
CA ASN A 61 6.31 -25.48 -1.56
C ASN A 61 4.97 -26.10 -2.02
N SER A 62 4.60 -25.90 -3.27
CA SER A 62 3.34 -26.35 -3.89
C SER A 62 2.06 -25.72 -3.33
N GLN A 63 2.14 -24.82 -2.36
CA GLN A 63 1.01 -24.04 -1.85
C GLN A 63 0.89 -22.71 -2.57
N VAL A 64 -0.32 -22.32 -2.93
CA VAL A 64 -0.59 -20.97 -3.46
C VAL A 64 -0.65 -20.00 -2.30
N LYS A 65 0.12 -18.92 -2.38
CA LYS A 65 0.13 -17.81 -1.45
C LYS A 65 -0.38 -16.55 -2.14
N THR A 66 -1.17 -15.77 -1.43
CA THR A 66 -1.75 -14.52 -1.92
C THR A 66 -1.09 -13.32 -1.24
N LEU A 67 -0.49 -12.45 -2.04
CA LEU A 67 0.07 -11.17 -1.63
C LEU A 67 -0.77 -10.03 -2.21
N LEU A 68 -1.16 -9.08 -1.36
CA LEU A 68 -1.68 -7.79 -1.73
C LEU A 68 -0.59 -6.74 -1.61
N PHE A 69 -0.23 -6.09 -2.70
CA PHE A 69 0.74 -5.00 -2.68
C PHE A 69 0.01 -3.66 -2.83
N SER A 70 0.29 -2.73 -1.90
CA SER A 70 -0.34 -1.42 -1.75
C SER A 70 -1.87 -1.45 -1.55
N PRO A 71 -2.41 -2.24 -0.59
CA PRO A 71 -3.83 -2.21 -0.22
C PRO A 71 -4.15 -0.95 0.59
N SER A 72 -4.23 0.20 -0.09
CA SER A 72 -4.42 1.50 0.55
C SER A 72 -5.87 1.72 0.97
N ASP A 73 -6.09 1.98 2.26
CA ASP A 73 -7.39 2.41 2.77
C ASP A 73 -7.52 3.94 2.62
N PHE A 74 -8.29 4.36 1.62
CA PHE A 74 -8.46 5.78 1.35
C PHE A 74 -9.10 6.52 2.52
N GLU A 75 -10.11 5.95 3.18
CA GLU A 75 -10.83 6.60 4.28
C GLU A 75 -9.91 6.87 5.47
N ALA A 76 -9.08 5.89 5.85
CA ALA A 76 -8.11 6.08 6.91
C ALA A 76 -6.96 7.00 6.48
N ASN A 77 -6.50 6.89 5.23
CA ASN A 77 -5.37 7.68 4.74
C ASN A 77 -5.66 9.20 4.67
N VAL A 78 -6.91 9.62 4.40
CA VAL A 78 -7.25 11.07 4.39
C VAL A 78 -7.11 11.72 5.76
N GLU A 79 -7.21 10.95 6.84
CA GLU A 79 -7.03 11.43 8.21
C GLU A 79 -5.55 11.50 8.63
N THR A 80 -4.63 10.97 7.81
CA THR A 80 -3.21 11.05 8.11
C THR A 80 -2.70 12.51 8.08
N PRO A 81 -1.64 12.85 8.83
CA PRO A 81 -1.18 14.24 8.95
C PRO A 81 -0.92 14.92 7.60
N PHE A 82 -0.36 14.19 6.65
CA PHE A 82 -0.07 14.71 5.33
C PHE A 82 -1.32 15.13 4.55
N PHE A 83 -2.29 14.21 4.42
CA PHE A 83 -3.52 14.49 3.66
C PHE A 83 -4.42 15.49 4.37
N LYS A 84 -4.47 15.44 5.70
CA LYS A 84 -5.23 16.40 6.50
C LYS A 84 -4.75 17.83 6.29
N ARG A 85 -3.44 18.05 6.18
CA ARG A 85 -2.89 19.37 5.83
C ARG A 85 -3.24 19.80 4.41
N LEU A 86 -3.23 18.88 3.45
CA LEU A 86 -3.62 19.21 2.09
C LEU A 86 -5.07 19.66 2.03
N THR A 87 -5.99 18.93 2.67
CA THR A 87 -7.41 19.30 2.71
C THR A 87 -7.64 20.63 3.43
N THR A 88 -6.93 20.89 4.52
CA THR A 88 -7.03 22.17 5.27
C THR A 88 -6.50 23.33 4.44
N LYS A 89 -5.39 23.15 3.71
CA LYS A 89 -4.76 24.22 2.92
C LYS A 89 -5.56 24.61 1.68
N TYR A 90 -6.20 23.66 1.03
CA TYR A 90 -6.97 23.91 -0.20
C TYR A 90 -8.48 24.07 0.02
N GLY A 91 -8.90 24.16 1.28
CA GLY A 91 -10.29 24.28 1.71
C GLY A 91 -11.00 22.93 1.74
N ALA A 92 -11.92 22.79 2.68
CA ALA A 92 -12.86 21.67 2.69
C ALA A 92 -13.85 21.87 1.53
N LEU A 93 -13.46 21.41 0.35
CA LEU A 93 -14.41 21.26 -0.75
C LEU A 93 -15.51 20.31 -0.25
N SER A 94 -16.76 20.59 -0.61
CA SER A 94 -17.87 19.74 -0.17
C SER A 94 -17.58 18.28 -0.50
N PRO A 95 -18.10 17.30 0.24
CA PRO A 95 -17.93 15.88 -0.04
C PRO A 95 -18.21 15.51 -1.50
N LEU A 96 -19.16 16.20 -2.15
CA LEU A 96 -19.49 16.06 -3.57
C LEU A 96 -18.32 16.48 -4.48
N VAL A 97 -17.65 17.58 -4.16
CA VAL A 97 -16.50 18.06 -4.95
C VAL A 97 -15.30 17.15 -4.74
N ASN A 98 -15.09 16.64 -3.52
CA ASN A 98 -14.04 15.68 -3.23
C ASN A 98 -14.26 14.35 -3.98
N SER A 99 -15.48 13.83 -4.04
CA SER A 99 -15.78 12.61 -4.79
C SER A 99 -15.59 12.78 -6.32
N PHE A 100 -15.82 13.99 -6.84
CA PHE A 100 -15.59 14.29 -8.24
C PHE A 100 -14.09 14.46 -8.57
N LEU A 101 -13.34 15.12 -7.68
CA LEU A 101 -11.91 15.36 -7.88
C LEU A 101 -11.05 14.14 -7.57
N ALA A 102 -11.48 13.30 -6.65
CA ALA A 102 -10.78 12.09 -6.23
C ALA A 102 -11.72 10.87 -6.26
N PRO A 103 -12.18 10.43 -7.44
CA PRO A 103 -13.10 9.31 -7.55
C PRO A 103 -12.47 8.02 -7.05
N VAL A 104 -13.13 7.39 -6.07
CA VAL A 104 -12.83 6.02 -5.64
C VAL A 104 -13.42 5.07 -6.68
N GLU A 105 -12.58 4.33 -7.37
CA GLU A 105 -12.98 3.35 -8.38
C GLU A 105 -13.32 1.99 -7.73
N ASN A 106 -12.55 1.61 -6.72
CA ASN A 106 -12.78 0.42 -5.91
C ASN A 106 -12.24 0.62 -4.50
N THR A 107 -12.90 0.01 -3.52
CA THR A 107 -12.26 -0.26 -2.23
C THR A 107 -11.35 -1.49 -2.34
N VAL A 108 -10.48 -1.70 -1.37
CA VAL A 108 -9.61 -2.90 -1.33
C VAL A 108 -10.45 -4.17 -1.27
N GLU A 109 -11.50 -4.16 -0.45
CA GLU A 109 -12.43 -5.29 -0.30
C GLU A 109 -13.11 -5.65 -1.63
N GLN A 110 -13.61 -4.63 -2.35
CA GLN A 110 -14.21 -4.83 -3.67
C GLN A 110 -13.20 -5.35 -4.68
N ALA A 111 -11.97 -4.86 -4.63
CA ALA A 111 -10.90 -5.29 -5.54
C ALA A 111 -10.50 -6.75 -5.30
N VAL A 112 -10.37 -7.17 -4.05
CA VAL A 112 -10.07 -8.56 -3.66
C VAL A 112 -11.21 -9.49 -4.06
N ALA A 113 -12.47 -9.10 -3.78
CA ALA A 113 -13.66 -9.86 -4.18
C ALA A 113 -13.77 -10.03 -5.70
N LYS A 114 -13.42 -8.99 -6.51
CA LYS A 114 -13.35 -9.08 -7.98
C LYS A 114 -12.31 -10.09 -8.50
N CYS A 115 -11.34 -10.46 -7.66
CA CYS A 115 -10.38 -11.52 -7.97
C CYS A 115 -10.87 -12.91 -7.54
N GLY A 116 -12.02 -13.01 -6.89
CA GLY A 116 -12.55 -14.27 -6.35
C GLY A 116 -11.77 -14.77 -5.12
N ILE A 117 -11.11 -13.87 -4.41
CA ILE A 117 -10.28 -14.18 -3.24
C ILE A 117 -11.07 -13.84 -1.98
N ALA A 118 -11.17 -14.78 -1.05
CA ALA A 118 -11.76 -14.52 0.26
C ALA A 118 -10.76 -13.82 1.19
N PRO A 119 -11.21 -13.01 2.16
CA PRO A 119 -10.31 -12.34 3.10
C PRO A 119 -9.34 -13.28 3.82
N GLU A 120 -9.79 -14.51 4.11
CA GLU A 120 -9.03 -15.55 4.78
C GLU A 120 -7.92 -16.15 3.91
N ASP A 121 -8.01 -15.98 2.59
CA ASP A 121 -7.05 -16.49 1.60
C ASP A 121 -5.91 -15.50 1.33
N VAL A 122 -5.91 -14.35 1.98
CA VAL A 122 -4.82 -13.39 1.89
C VAL A 122 -3.74 -13.73 2.93
N ASP A 123 -2.56 -14.12 2.45
CA ASP A 123 -1.42 -14.50 3.30
C ASP A 123 -0.54 -13.32 3.67
N TYR A 124 -0.38 -12.37 2.75
CA TYR A 124 0.55 -11.25 2.93
C TYR A 124 -0.02 -9.94 2.41
N ILE A 125 0.36 -8.86 3.08
CA ILE A 125 0.24 -7.50 2.56
C ILE A 125 1.62 -6.83 2.56
N SER A 126 1.87 -5.95 1.62
CA SER A 126 3.10 -5.17 1.57
C SER A 126 2.85 -3.81 0.91
N TYR A 127 3.76 -2.89 1.13
CA TYR A 127 3.76 -1.55 0.55
C TYR A 127 5.15 -1.21 0.05
N ASP A 128 5.24 -0.29 -0.90
CA ASP A 128 6.51 0.32 -1.29
C ASP A 128 7.10 1.15 -0.13
N HIS A 129 6.23 1.80 0.67
CA HIS A 129 6.59 2.52 1.89
C HIS A 129 5.34 2.75 2.75
N LEU A 130 5.50 2.84 4.07
CA LEU A 130 4.39 2.91 5.03
C LEU A 130 3.89 4.33 5.31
N HIS A 131 4.59 5.37 4.89
CA HIS A 131 4.48 6.70 5.46
C HIS A 131 3.05 7.26 5.60
N THR A 132 2.15 7.10 4.66
CA THR A 132 0.77 7.57 4.78
C THR A 132 -0.25 6.45 5.02
N GLN A 133 0.21 5.23 5.31
CA GLN A 133 -0.67 4.08 5.43
C GLN A 133 -1.13 3.83 6.85
N ASP A 134 -2.43 3.57 7.02
CA ASP A 134 -2.98 2.95 8.21
C ASP A 134 -3.33 1.50 7.88
N VAL A 135 -2.56 0.56 8.42
CA VAL A 135 -2.70 -0.86 8.08
C VAL A 135 -3.54 -1.64 9.11
N ARG A 136 -4.05 -0.97 10.15
CA ARG A 136 -4.82 -1.60 11.24
C ARG A 136 -6.13 -2.19 10.75
N LYS A 137 -6.79 -1.59 9.79
CA LYS A 137 -8.00 -2.15 9.17
C LYS A 137 -7.75 -3.54 8.59
N TRP A 138 -6.58 -3.74 8.00
CA TRP A 138 -6.22 -5.00 7.34
C TRP A 138 -5.74 -6.06 8.32
N LEU A 139 -4.89 -5.68 9.25
CA LEU A 139 -4.22 -6.60 10.16
C LEU A 139 -4.88 -6.69 11.54
N GLY A 140 -5.70 -5.71 11.90
CA GLY A 140 -6.24 -5.56 13.24
C GLY A 140 -5.26 -4.87 14.18
N ASP A 141 -5.76 -4.58 15.38
CA ASP A 141 -5.00 -4.07 16.51
C ASP A 141 -5.44 -4.78 17.80
N ALA A 142 -4.96 -4.33 18.96
CA ALA A 142 -5.29 -4.93 20.25
C ALA A 142 -6.80 -4.94 20.59
N LYS A 143 -7.63 -4.16 19.85
CA LYS A 143 -9.06 -3.99 20.14
C LYS A 143 -9.97 -4.51 19.03
N THR A 144 -9.49 -4.51 17.79
CA THR A 144 -10.29 -4.76 16.60
C THR A 144 -9.63 -5.83 15.73
N PRO A 145 -10.34 -6.89 15.33
CA PRO A 145 -9.81 -7.88 14.40
C PRO A 145 -9.58 -7.23 13.02
N GLY A 146 -8.55 -7.69 12.32
CA GLY A 146 -8.27 -7.25 10.95
C GLY A 146 -9.21 -7.86 9.94
N TYR A 147 -9.43 -7.12 8.83
CA TYR A 147 -10.23 -7.61 7.71
C TYR A 147 -9.62 -8.85 7.04
N PHE A 148 -8.28 -8.94 6.99
CA PHE A 148 -7.55 -10.11 6.50
C PHE A 148 -6.99 -10.92 7.68
N PRO A 149 -7.74 -11.89 8.21
CA PRO A 149 -7.43 -12.52 9.50
C PRO A 149 -6.12 -13.30 9.48
N ASN A 150 -5.70 -13.81 8.33
CA ASN A 150 -4.48 -14.63 8.17
C ASN A 150 -3.28 -13.85 7.62
N ALA A 151 -3.49 -12.63 7.13
CA ALA A 151 -2.44 -11.87 6.47
C ALA A 151 -1.36 -11.40 7.44
N LYS A 152 -0.11 -11.34 6.95
CA LYS A 152 1.04 -10.73 7.63
C LYS A 152 1.59 -9.59 6.79
N LEU A 153 2.06 -8.54 7.45
CA LEU A 153 2.76 -7.43 6.81
C LEU A 153 4.20 -7.85 6.48
N LEU A 154 4.54 -7.81 5.20
CA LEU A 154 5.94 -7.89 4.75
C LEU A 154 6.49 -6.47 4.64
N VAL A 155 7.49 -6.12 5.43
CA VAL A 155 8.06 -4.78 5.46
C VAL A 155 9.56 -4.83 5.71
N MET A 156 10.30 -3.95 5.07
CA MET A 156 11.72 -3.79 5.36
C MET A 156 11.90 -3.31 6.81
N LYS A 157 12.84 -3.93 7.53
CA LYS A 157 13.13 -3.55 8.92
C LYS A 157 13.44 -2.06 9.06
N GLN A 158 14.18 -1.48 8.12
CA GLN A 158 14.50 -0.05 8.12
C GLN A 158 13.25 0.83 8.01
N GLU A 159 12.28 0.44 7.19
CA GLU A 159 11.01 1.17 7.05
C GLU A 159 10.17 1.06 8.33
N TRP A 160 10.11 -0.14 8.91
CA TRP A 160 9.44 -0.37 10.19
C TRP A 160 10.05 0.46 11.31
N ASP A 161 11.38 0.43 11.45
CA ASP A 161 12.10 1.22 12.47
C ASP A 161 11.89 2.72 12.25
N SER A 162 11.89 3.19 11.01
CA SER A 162 11.60 4.59 10.68
C SER A 162 10.18 4.99 11.07
N THR A 163 9.19 4.10 10.83
CA THR A 163 7.78 4.38 11.15
C THR A 163 7.52 4.39 12.66
N THR A 164 8.22 3.55 13.43
CA THR A 164 8.07 3.48 14.89
C THR A 164 8.85 4.58 15.62
N SER A 165 9.93 5.11 15.02
CA SER A 165 10.86 6.05 15.66
C SER A 165 11.04 7.32 14.82
N LEU A 166 9.93 7.96 14.45
CA LEU A 166 9.91 9.11 13.55
C LEU A 166 10.80 10.25 14.02
N LEU A 167 11.69 10.70 13.15
CA LEU A 167 12.38 11.98 13.29
C LEU A 167 11.36 13.14 13.18
N PRO A 168 11.64 14.31 13.81
CA PRO A 168 10.72 15.45 13.77
C PRO A 168 10.25 15.83 12.37
N GLN A 169 11.14 15.81 11.37
CA GLN A 169 10.83 16.13 9.98
C GLN A 169 10.00 15.07 9.25
N GLN A 170 9.92 13.85 9.77
CA GLN A 170 9.13 12.77 9.20
C GLN A 170 7.69 12.74 9.72
N ARG A 171 7.42 13.33 10.90
CA ARG A 171 6.11 13.30 11.55
C ARG A 171 4.97 13.79 10.67
N ASP A 172 5.29 14.69 9.77
CA ASP A 172 4.31 15.28 8.86
C ASP A 172 3.95 14.34 7.68
N TRP A 173 4.78 13.33 7.43
CA TRP A 173 4.68 12.45 6.27
C TRP A 173 4.23 11.05 6.64
N TYR A 174 4.41 10.65 7.89
CA TYR A 174 4.06 9.32 8.38
C TYR A 174 2.75 9.32 9.17
N CYS A 175 2.10 8.16 9.22
CA CYS A 175 0.97 7.89 10.10
C CYS A 175 1.47 7.03 11.28
N PRO A 176 1.94 7.66 12.39
CA PRO A 176 2.55 6.91 13.49
C PRO A 176 1.56 5.95 14.16
N ASP A 177 0.28 6.29 14.13
CA ASP A 177 -0.77 5.43 14.69
C ASP A 177 -1.21 4.31 13.73
N GLY A 178 -0.82 4.37 12.46
CA GLY A 178 -1.24 3.43 11.43
C GLY A 178 -0.72 2.00 11.60
N ILE A 179 0.30 1.81 12.44
CA ILE A 179 0.87 0.50 12.80
C ILE A 179 0.74 0.19 14.28
N LYS A 180 0.15 1.09 15.07
CA LYS A 180 0.09 0.98 16.52
C LYS A 180 -0.85 -0.14 16.97
N GLY A 181 -0.34 -1.03 17.81
CA GLY A 181 -1.11 -2.13 18.40
C GLY A 181 -1.26 -3.34 17.48
N ILE A 182 -0.57 -3.37 16.35
CA ILE A 182 -0.46 -4.58 15.52
C ILE A 182 0.38 -5.61 16.28
N ALA A 183 -0.12 -6.84 16.33
CA ALA A 183 0.59 -7.93 17.00
C ALA A 183 1.90 -8.29 16.27
N GLU A 184 2.96 -8.59 17.02
CA GLU A 184 4.29 -8.85 16.43
C GLU A 184 4.30 -10.04 15.47
N ASP A 185 3.51 -11.08 15.74
CA ASP A 185 3.38 -12.24 14.88
C ASP A 185 2.68 -11.95 13.54
N ARG A 186 2.09 -10.78 13.40
CA ARG A 186 1.48 -10.25 12.15
C ARG A 186 2.47 -9.46 11.30
N VAL A 187 3.73 -9.32 11.71
CA VAL A 187 4.75 -8.55 11.01
C VAL A 187 5.96 -9.43 10.70
N ILE A 188 6.39 -9.41 9.44
CA ILE A 188 7.61 -10.08 8.98
C ILE A 188 8.56 -8.99 8.54
N LEU A 189 9.64 -8.83 9.30
CA LEU A 189 10.71 -7.87 9.01
C LEU A 189 11.71 -8.47 8.03
N LEU A 190 11.89 -7.81 6.90
CA LEU A 190 12.88 -8.18 5.89
C LEU A 190 14.15 -7.36 6.15
N GLU A 191 15.27 -8.03 6.39
CA GLU A 191 16.53 -7.35 6.72
C GLU A 191 17.37 -7.03 5.48
N HIS A 192 17.29 -7.88 4.45
CA HIS A 192 18.05 -7.72 3.22
C HIS A 192 17.19 -8.06 2.00
N SER A 193 17.47 -7.35 0.89
CA SER A 193 17.07 -7.85 -0.43
C SER A 193 18.09 -8.89 -0.87
N VAL A 194 17.64 -10.04 -1.30
CA VAL A 194 18.48 -11.12 -1.82
C VAL A 194 18.96 -10.80 -3.23
#